data_c3e9734b6d0172d797e31a56ae24c4f8
#
_entry.id   c3e9734b6d0172d797e31a56ae24c4f8
#
_cell.length_a   1.000
_cell.length_b   1.000
_cell.length_c   1.000
_cell.angle_alpha   90.00
_cell.angle_beta   90.00
_cell.angle_gamma   90.00
#
_symmetry.space_group_name_H-M   'P 1'
#
loop_
_entity.id
_entity.type
_entity.pdbx_description
1 polymer ?
#
loop_
_entity_poly.entity_id
_entity_poly.type
_entity_poly.pdbx_seq_one_letter_code
_entity_poly.pdbx_strand_id
1 'polypeptide(L)' 'MSIRRLPFLFLLLASIAALAGPSPWYWWVSKLDGSRVCRQTVLGQGWTQEPIAFKDAHCRIRLEPR' A
#
# COMPACT_ATOMS: atom_id res chain seq x y z
N MET A 1 -30.93 -9.75 -19.58
CA MET A 1 -30.21 -9.16 -20.08
C MET A 1 -29.20 -8.28 -19.53
N SER A 2 -29.48 -7.13 -18.98
CA SER A 2 -28.43 -6.27 -18.44
C SER A 2 -27.75 -6.88 -17.19
N ILE A 3 -28.44 -7.77 -16.53
CA ILE A 3 -27.88 -8.41 -15.34
C ILE A 3 -26.62 -9.16 -15.64
N ARG A 4 -26.49 -9.70 -16.80
CA ARG A 4 -25.31 -10.47 -17.15
C ARG A 4 -24.05 -9.61 -17.21
N ARG A 5 -24.20 -8.36 -17.49
CA ARG A 5 -23.06 -7.50 -17.64
C ARG A 5 -22.43 -7.13 -16.32
N LEU A 6 -23.22 -7.13 -15.27
CA LEU A 6 -22.71 -6.77 -13.97
C LEU A 6 -21.56 -7.65 -13.50
N PRO A 7 -21.70 -8.98 -13.53
CA PRO A 7 -20.58 -9.84 -13.13
C PRO A 7 -19.37 -9.68 -14.02
N PHE A 8 -19.61 -9.38 -15.27
CA PHE A 8 -18.51 -9.19 -16.20
C PHE A 8 -17.67 -7.96 -15.83
N LEU A 9 -18.33 -6.87 -15.51
CA LEU A 9 -17.64 -5.67 -15.09
C LEU A 9 -16.87 -5.91 -13.79
N PHE A 10 -17.47 -6.66 -12.91
CA PHE A 10 -16.84 -6.98 -11.65
C PHE A 10 -15.54 -7.71 -11.85
N LEU A 11 -15.50 -8.64 -12.77
CA LEU A 11 -14.29 -9.38 -13.08
C LEU A 11 -13.20 -8.50 -13.63
N LEU A 12 -13.56 -7.53 -14.44
CA LEU A 12 -12.58 -6.62 -14.99
C LEU A 12 -11.92 -5.79 -13.90
N LEU A 13 -12.69 -5.31 -12.95
CA LEU A 13 -12.15 -4.54 -11.85
C LEU A 13 -11.21 -5.39 -11.01
N ALA A 14 -11.58 -6.63 -10.77
CA ALA A 14 -10.74 -7.53 -10.00
C ALA A 14 -9.41 -7.77 -10.71
N SER A 15 -9.45 -7.91 -12.02
CA SER A 15 -8.24 -8.13 -12.80
C SER A 15 -7.29 -6.95 -12.70
N ILE A 16 -7.84 -5.74 -12.77
CA ILE A 16 -7.03 -4.56 -12.66
C ILE A 16 -6.36 -4.48 -11.30
N ALA A 17 -7.10 -4.79 -10.25
CA ALA A 17 -6.54 -4.79 -8.91
C ALA A 17 -5.41 -5.81 -8.78
N ALA A 18 -5.56 -6.97 -9.41
CA ALA A 18 -4.54 -8.00 -9.34
C ALA A 18 -3.24 -7.55 -10.01
N LEU A 19 -3.35 -6.69 -11.00
CA LEU A 19 -2.17 -6.21 -11.72
C LEU A 19 -1.44 -5.09 -10.98
N ALA A 20 -2.05 -4.56 -9.94
CA ALA A 20 -1.44 -3.46 -9.21
C ALA A 20 -0.17 -3.87 -8.45
N GLY A 21 -0.05 -5.16 -8.14
CA GLY A 21 1.12 -5.66 -7.44
C GLY A 21 1.07 -5.41 -5.94
N PRO A 22 2.11 -5.84 -5.22
CA PRO A 22 2.15 -5.68 -3.76
C PRO A 22 2.35 -4.23 -3.37
N SER A 23 1.87 -3.89 -2.19
CA SER A 23 2.03 -2.56 -1.65
C SER A 23 3.43 -2.37 -1.11
N PRO A 24 4.00 -1.19 -1.27
CA PRO A 24 5.33 -0.93 -0.71
C PRO A 24 5.28 -0.76 0.80
N TRP A 25 6.45 -0.78 1.41
CA TRP A 25 6.61 -0.56 2.85
C TRP A 25 7.09 0.85 3.09
N TYR A 26 6.71 1.41 4.23
CA TYR A 26 7.12 2.76 4.59
C TYR A 26 7.48 2.81 6.06
N TRP A 27 8.35 3.75 6.40
CA TRP A 27 8.61 4.08 7.79
C TRP A 27 7.49 4.99 8.27
N TRP A 28 6.94 4.68 9.43
CA TRP A 28 5.93 5.51 10.08
C TRP A 28 6.48 6.02 11.37
N VAL A 29 6.29 7.31 11.63
CA VAL A 29 6.82 7.96 12.82
C VAL A 29 5.67 8.34 13.71
N SER A 30 5.77 7.98 15.00
CA SER A 30 4.75 8.32 15.97
C SER A 30 4.83 9.80 16.30
N LYS A 31 3.70 10.48 16.22
CA LYS A 31 3.63 11.88 16.59
C LYS A 31 3.75 12.08 18.08
N LEU A 32 3.50 11.04 18.83
CA LEU A 32 3.51 11.11 20.27
C LEU A 32 4.90 11.07 20.85
N ASP A 33 5.72 10.11 20.39
CA ASP A 33 7.04 9.94 21.00
C ASP A 33 8.17 9.78 19.96
N GLY A 34 7.84 9.89 18.69
CA GLY A 34 8.87 9.84 17.65
C GLY A 34 9.36 8.45 17.29
N SER A 35 8.77 7.40 17.85
CA SER A 35 9.20 6.05 17.50
C SER A 35 8.86 5.73 16.06
N ARG A 36 9.60 4.83 15.44
CA ARG A 36 9.43 4.49 14.04
C ARG A 36 9.14 3.01 13.87
N VAL A 37 8.24 2.71 12.92
CA VAL A 37 7.93 1.32 12.57
C VAL A 37 7.80 1.21 11.06
N CYS A 38 8.12 0.03 10.53
CA CYS A 38 8.02 -0.24 9.10
C CYS A 38 6.73 -0.99 8.85
N ARG A 39 5.83 -0.40 8.06
CA ARG A 39 4.51 -1.00 7.79
C ARG A 39 4.06 -0.73 6.37
N GLN A 40 3.23 -1.62 5.85
CA GLN A 40 2.63 -1.45 4.53
C GLN A 40 1.34 -0.67 4.59
N THR A 41 0.62 -0.78 5.69
CA THR A 41 -0.71 -0.19 5.80
C THR A 41 -0.67 1.07 6.64
N VAL A 42 -1.65 1.93 6.41
CA VAL A 42 -1.77 3.18 7.15
C VAL A 42 -2.01 2.88 8.62
N LEU A 43 -1.27 3.55 9.48
CA LEU A 43 -1.39 3.33 10.92
C LEU A 43 -2.39 4.25 11.61
N GLY A 44 -2.82 5.30 10.93
CA GLY A 44 -3.83 6.17 11.50
C GLY A 44 -3.32 7.54 11.87
N GLN A 45 -4.13 8.26 12.65
CA GLN A 45 -3.87 9.66 12.90
C GLN A 45 -2.63 9.95 13.71
N GLY A 46 -2.26 9.07 14.58
CA GLY A 46 -1.10 9.31 15.43
C GLY A 46 0.24 9.09 14.75
N TRP A 47 0.26 8.84 13.45
CA TRP A 47 1.47 8.46 12.74
C TRP A 47 1.67 9.30 11.49
N THR A 48 2.92 9.54 11.17
CA THR A 48 3.29 10.25 9.96
C THR A 48 4.07 9.31 9.05
N GLN A 49 3.64 9.21 7.80
CA GLN A 49 4.31 8.36 6.83
C GLN A 49 5.48 9.09 6.20
N GLU A 50 6.66 8.46 6.20
CA GLU A 50 7.79 9.02 5.50
C GLU A 50 7.66 8.76 4.00
N PRO A 51 8.23 9.62 3.17
CA PRO A 51 7.96 9.55 1.72
C PRO A 51 8.70 8.45 0.97
N ILE A 52 9.70 7.85 1.56
CA ILE A 52 10.50 6.84 0.86
C ILE A 52 9.85 5.47 0.95
N ALA A 53 9.64 4.84 -0.21
CA ALA A 53 9.05 3.52 -0.27
C ALA A 53 10.13 2.44 -0.27
N PHE A 54 9.84 1.32 0.37
CA PHE A 54 10.73 0.18 0.44
C PHE A 54 10.02 -1.07 -0.03
N LYS A 55 10.77 -2.05 -0.47
CA LYS A 55 10.18 -3.29 -0.96
C LYS A 55 10.29 -4.44 0.02
N ASP A 56 10.88 -4.24 1.18
CA ASP A 56 11.02 -5.29 2.18
C ASP A 56 10.41 -4.87 3.51
N ALA A 57 10.13 -5.87 4.34
CA ALA A 57 9.45 -5.65 5.61
C ALA A 57 10.32 -4.95 6.64
N HIS A 58 11.60 -4.82 6.37
CA HIS A 58 12.52 -4.14 7.29
C HIS A 58 12.85 -2.72 6.84
N CYS A 59 12.24 -2.28 5.74
CA CYS A 59 12.48 -0.95 5.18
C CYS A 59 13.97 -0.67 4.98
N ARG A 60 14.66 -1.60 4.38
CA ARG A 60 16.08 -1.44 4.10
C ARG A 60 16.37 -1.30 2.62
N ILE A 61 15.56 -1.92 1.78
CA ILE A 61 15.79 -1.92 0.34
C ILE A 61 14.82 -0.98 -0.31
N ARG A 62 15.32 0.13 -0.81
CA ARG A 62 14.46 1.13 -1.44
C ARG A 62 13.81 0.60 -2.69
N LEU A 63 12.57 1.02 -2.89
CA LEU A 63 11.85 0.72 -4.11
C LEU A 63 12.25 1.80 -5.13
N GLU A 64 13.26 1.54 -5.93
CA GLU A 64 13.77 2.53 -6.85
C GLU A 64 12.81 2.84 -7.94
N PRO A 65 12.53 4.09 -8.16
CA PRO A 65 11.60 4.45 -9.22
C PRO A 65 12.24 4.30 -10.57
N ARG A 66 13.40 4.42 -10.77
CA ARG A 66 14.03 4.50 -11.93
C ARG A 66 14.22 4.13 -12.69
#